data_b29190334008dd3f602fe6d925037258
#
_entry.id   b29190334008dd3f602fe6d925037258
#
_cell.length_a   1.000
_cell.length_b   1.000
_cell.length_c   1.000
_cell.angle_alpha   90.00
_cell.angle_beta   90.00
_cell.angle_gamma   90.00
#
_symmetry.space_group_name_H-M   'P 1'
#
loop_
_entity.id
_entity.type
_entity.pdbx_description
1 polymer ?
#
loop_
_entity_poly.entity_id
_entity_poly.type
_entity_poly.pdbx_seq_one_letter_code
_entity_poly.pdbx_strand_id
1 'polypeptide(L)'
;ISQYGQHGSLDNCREGFLQGLEQAGLVEGTDFEVDYQNANFDDNQATQIGQMFSAEDADLMVGIATNSAIACFNAAEDKDIPVIFTAITDPVGAHLDAGNITGTSDALPVEGQLQLIRALQPDADTIGIVYTTSEANSVYSISVYEELATDYGFTIDAVGVTSQGDGDVPSYDV
;
A
#
# COMPACT_ATOMS: atom_id res chain seq x y z
N ILE A 1 13.97 -4.33 -2.99
CA ILE A 1 12.53 -4.05 -3.12
C ILE A 1 11.77 -4.93 -2.13
N SER A 2 11.04 -4.32 -1.19
CA SER A 2 10.10 -4.99 -0.28
C SER A 2 8.67 -4.85 -0.81
N GLN A 3 8.03 -5.94 -1.19
CA GLN A 3 6.64 -5.99 -1.59
C GLN A 3 5.81 -6.65 -0.49
N TYR A 4 4.68 -6.05 -0.09
CA TYR A 4 3.90 -6.54 1.04
C TYR A 4 3.27 -7.91 0.80
N GLY A 5 2.80 -8.18 -0.40
CA GLY A 5 2.22 -9.47 -0.74
C GLY A 5 2.15 -9.72 -2.24
N GLN A 6 1.89 -10.95 -2.62
CA GLN A 6 1.71 -11.30 -4.02
C GLN A 6 0.30 -10.90 -4.48
N HIS A 7 0.22 -9.84 -5.26
CA HIS A 7 -1.01 -9.32 -5.83
C HIS A 7 -0.72 -8.62 -7.15
N GLY A 8 -1.56 -8.83 -8.16
CA GLY A 8 -1.32 -8.32 -9.51
C GLY A 8 -1.06 -6.81 -9.60
N SER A 9 -1.73 -5.99 -8.77
CA SER A 9 -1.46 -4.54 -8.72
C SER A 9 -0.08 -4.23 -8.18
N LEU A 10 0.35 -4.93 -7.12
CA LEU A 10 1.68 -4.72 -6.51
C LEU A 10 2.80 -5.25 -7.41
N ASP A 11 2.56 -6.36 -8.12
CA ASP A 11 3.48 -6.87 -9.14
C ASP A 11 3.65 -5.86 -10.26
N ASN A 12 2.56 -5.24 -10.74
CA ASN A 12 2.61 -4.18 -11.75
C ASN A 12 3.37 -2.93 -11.26
N CYS A 13 3.25 -2.57 -9.98
CA CYS A 13 4.02 -1.46 -9.39
C CYS A 13 5.52 -1.76 -9.41
N ARG A 14 5.91 -2.99 -9.02
CA ARG A 14 7.31 -3.42 -9.08
C ARG A 14 7.85 -3.40 -10.50
N GLU A 15 7.12 -4.01 -11.43
CA GLU A 15 7.51 -4.05 -12.84
C GLU A 15 7.60 -2.65 -13.44
N GLY A 16 6.65 -1.77 -13.12
CA GLY A 16 6.65 -0.39 -13.56
C GLY A 16 7.84 0.41 -13.03
N PHE A 17 8.24 0.18 -11.78
CA PHE A 17 9.45 0.77 -11.20
C PHE A 17 10.71 0.35 -11.98
N LEU A 18 10.88 -0.96 -12.21
CA LEU A 18 12.03 -1.49 -12.95
C LEU A 18 12.05 -0.99 -14.41
N GLN A 19 10.90 -0.96 -15.08
CA GLN A 19 10.79 -0.39 -16.42
C GLN A 19 11.13 1.11 -16.44
N GLY A 20 10.79 1.85 -15.39
CA GLY A 20 11.18 3.25 -15.25
C GLY A 20 12.69 3.45 -15.18
N LEU A 21 13.41 2.59 -14.46
CA LEU A 21 14.88 2.59 -14.42
C LEU A 21 15.48 2.28 -15.80
N GLU A 22 14.95 1.27 -16.49
CA GLU A 22 15.39 0.90 -17.85
C GLU A 22 15.16 2.07 -18.84
N GLN A 23 14.00 2.73 -18.78
CA GLN A 23 13.70 3.90 -19.63
C GLN A 23 14.61 5.09 -19.31
N ALA A 24 15.09 5.21 -18.08
CA ALA A 24 16.11 6.19 -17.69
C ALA A 24 17.52 5.82 -18.17
N GLY A 25 17.68 4.66 -18.80
CA GLY A 25 18.95 4.17 -19.34
C GLY A 25 19.80 3.38 -18.36
N LEU A 26 19.24 3.00 -17.21
CA LEU A 26 19.92 2.16 -16.22
C LEU A 26 19.68 0.69 -16.52
N VAL A 27 20.74 -0.13 -16.43
CA VAL A 27 20.73 -1.55 -16.80
C VAL A 27 20.99 -2.41 -15.58
N GLU A 28 20.04 -3.28 -15.23
CA GLU A 28 20.22 -4.26 -14.16
C GLU A 28 21.42 -5.19 -14.43
N GLY A 29 22.18 -5.49 -13.39
CA GLY A 29 23.42 -6.24 -13.47
C GLY A 29 24.64 -5.44 -13.96
N THR A 30 24.45 -4.14 -14.31
CA THR A 30 25.52 -3.23 -14.74
C THR A 30 25.55 -1.96 -13.90
N ASP A 31 24.42 -1.26 -13.81
CA ASP A 31 24.28 0.01 -13.10
C ASP A 31 23.64 -0.17 -11.71
N PHE A 32 22.85 -1.23 -11.53
CA PHE A 32 22.23 -1.60 -10.26
C PHE A 32 21.94 -3.10 -10.20
N GLU A 33 21.74 -3.60 -9.00
CA GLU A 33 21.25 -4.95 -8.72
C GLU A 33 19.98 -4.86 -7.87
N VAL A 34 19.06 -5.81 -8.05
CA VAL A 34 17.79 -5.84 -7.31
C VAL A 34 17.80 -7.05 -6.36
N ASP A 35 17.70 -6.77 -5.07
CA ASP A 35 17.21 -7.75 -4.10
C ASP A 35 15.70 -7.54 -3.93
N TYR A 36 14.91 -8.55 -4.30
CA TYR A 36 13.46 -8.57 -4.18
C TYR A 36 13.01 -9.54 -3.10
N GLN A 37 12.21 -9.03 -2.18
CA GLN A 37 11.63 -9.81 -1.09
C GLN A 37 10.12 -9.57 -1.01
N ASN A 38 9.36 -10.61 -0.64
CA ASN A 38 7.92 -10.56 -0.46
C ASN A 38 7.57 -10.89 0.99
N ALA A 39 6.80 -10.02 1.61
CA ALA A 39 6.40 -10.18 3.02
C ALA A 39 5.20 -11.12 3.22
N ASN A 40 4.60 -11.62 2.14
CA ASN A 40 3.45 -12.56 2.19
C ASN A 40 2.29 -12.08 3.07
N PHE A 41 2.02 -10.77 3.04
CA PHE A 41 1.01 -10.10 3.88
C PHE A 41 1.26 -10.22 5.40
N ASP A 42 2.53 -10.39 5.81
CA ASP A 42 2.93 -10.49 7.21
C ASP A 42 3.81 -9.29 7.62
N ASP A 43 3.34 -8.53 8.62
CA ASP A 43 4.02 -7.32 9.10
C ASP A 43 5.37 -7.63 9.75
N ASN A 44 5.50 -8.79 10.39
CA ASN A 44 6.79 -9.20 10.98
C ASN A 44 7.80 -9.52 9.87
N GLN A 45 7.36 -10.19 8.80
CA GLN A 45 8.21 -10.42 7.64
C GLN A 45 8.59 -9.10 6.95
N ALA A 46 7.65 -8.17 6.75
CA ALA A 46 7.94 -6.85 6.19
C ALA A 46 9.01 -6.13 7.02
N THR A 47 8.87 -6.14 8.35
CA THR A 47 9.85 -5.55 9.28
C THR A 47 11.23 -6.23 9.16
N GLN A 48 11.29 -7.56 9.10
CA GLN A 48 12.54 -8.30 8.95
C GLN A 48 13.23 -8.00 7.62
N ILE A 49 12.46 -7.88 6.53
CA ILE A 49 12.98 -7.51 5.21
C ILE A 49 13.60 -6.11 5.24
N GLY A 50 12.91 -5.12 5.81
CA GLY A 50 13.45 -3.77 5.96
C GLY A 50 14.75 -3.75 6.77
N GLN A 51 14.79 -4.47 7.89
CA GLN A 51 15.99 -4.60 8.73
C GLN A 51 17.14 -5.30 8.00
N MET A 52 16.84 -6.32 7.20
CA MET A 52 17.84 -7.02 6.38
C MET A 52 18.46 -6.07 5.36
N PHE A 53 17.66 -5.35 4.58
CA PHE A 53 18.16 -4.37 3.61
C PHE A 53 18.99 -3.26 4.27
N SER A 54 18.58 -2.80 5.44
CA SER A 54 19.37 -1.86 6.23
C SER A 54 20.70 -2.46 6.68
N ALA A 55 20.70 -3.71 7.15
CA ALA A 55 21.93 -4.38 7.61
C ALA A 55 22.93 -4.65 6.46
N GLU A 56 22.43 -4.86 5.26
CA GLU A 56 23.22 -5.08 4.04
C GLU A 56 23.66 -3.78 3.37
N ASP A 57 23.39 -2.62 4.00
CA ASP A 57 23.73 -1.28 3.50
C ASP A 57 23.20 -1.02 2.08
N ALA A 58 21.91 -1.32 1.86
CA ALA A 58 21.26 -1.02 0.59
C ALA A 58 21.37 0.46 0.23
N ASP A 59 21.70 0.79 -1.01
CA ASP A 59 21.81 2.18 -1.47
C ASP A 59 20.44 2.87 -1.60
N LEU A 60 19.39 2.07 -1.82
CA LEU A 60 18.00 2.51 -1.96
C LEU A 60 17.05 1.40 -1.52
N MET A 61 16.04 1.73 -0.74
CA MET A 61 14.94 0.82 -0.45
C MET A 61 13.69 1.22 -1.21
N VAL A 62 12.94 0.24 -1.72
CA VAL A 62 11.64 0.46 -2.36
C VAL A 62 10.59 -0.33 -1.60
N GLY A 63 9.62 0.36 -1.02
CA GLY A 63 8.48 -0.23 -0.33
C GLY A 63 7.22 -0.22 -1.20
N ILE A 64 6.68 -1.39 -1.50
CA ILE A 64 5.45 -1.55 -2.28
C ILE A 64 4.31 -1.96 -1.36
N ALA A 65 3.29 -1.15 -1.27
CA ALA A 65 2.20 -1.09 -0.30
C ALA A 65 2.61 -0.53 1.07
N THR A 66 1.61 -0.04 1.83
CA THR A 66 1.78 0.77 3.04
C THR A 66 2.69 0.11 4.08
N ASN A 67 2.42 -1.14 4.44
CA ASN A 67 3.14 -1.81 5.52
C ASN A 67 4.61 -2.08 5.16
N SER A 68 4.91 -2.44 3.90
CA SER A 68 6.30 -2.59 3.42
C SER A 68 7.04 -1.25 3.36
N ALA A 69 6.36 -0.17 2.96
CA ALA A 69 6.96 1.16 2.93
C ALA A 69 7.30 1.66 4.35
N ILE A 70 6.39 1.49 5.31
CA ILE A 70 6.62 1.81 6.72
C ILE A 70 7.81 1.01 7.27
N ALA A 71 7.85 -0.30 6.98
CA ALA A 71 8.94 -1.17 7.44
C ALA A 71 10.30 -0.74 6.86
N CYS A 72 10.38 -0.43 5.57
CA CYS A 72 11.58 0.10 4.94
C CYS A 72 11.99 1.44 5.53
N PHE A 73 11.05 2.37 5.69
CA PHE A 73 11.32 3.72 6.21
C PHE A 73 11.86 3.66 7.64
N ASN A 74 11.21 2.91 8.53
CA ASN A 74 11.68 2.74 9.90
C ASN A 74 13.08 2.10 9.98
N ALA A 75 13.38 1.16 9.11
CA ALA A 75 14.68 0.49 9.07
C ALA A 75 15.80 1.35 8.45
N ALA A 76 15.43 2.35 7.65
CA ALA A 76 16.34 3.25 6.96
C ALA A 76 16.76 4.47 7.81
N GLU A 77 15.98 4.82 8.86
CA GLU A 77 16.09 6.08 9.59
C GLU A 77 17.50 6.33 10.15
N ASP A 78 18.12 5.33 10.80
CA ASP A 78 19.43 5.46 11.43
C ASP A 78 20.60 5.51 10.42
N LYS A 79 20.37 5.12 9.16
CA LYS A 79 21.41 5.00 8.13
C LYS A 79 21.29 6.01 6.99
N ASP A 80 20.26 6.87 7.04
CA ASP A 80 19.96 7.84 6.00
C ASP A 80 19.81 7.20 4.59
N ILE A 81 19.33 5.95 4.53
CA ILE A 81 19.06 5.26 3.28
C ILE A 81 17.82 5.86 2.66
N PRO A 82 17.84 6.33 1.40
CA PRO A 82 16.66 6.83 0.74
C PRO A 82 15.61 5.74 0.55
N VAL A 83 14.33 6.11 0.71
CA VAL A 83 13.21 5.18 0.52
C VAL A 83 12.28 5.72 -0.57
N ILE A 84 11.89 4.87 -1.49
CA ILE A 84 10.83 5.15 -2.46
C ILE A 84 9.63 4.27 -2.13
N PHE A 85 8.44 4.85 -2.11
CA PHE A 85 7.21 4.08 -1.96
C PHE A 85 6.33 4.13 -3.22
N THR A 86 5.51 3.10 -3.39
CA THR A 86 4.41 3.06 -4.38
C THR A 86 3.25 2.24 -3.83
N ALA A 87 2.06 2.44 -4.39
CA ALA A 87 0.82 1.82 -3.92
C ALA A 87 0.50 2.18 -2.45
N ILE A 88 0.59 3.47 -2.11
CA ILE A 88 0.25 4.00 -0.78
C ILE A 88 -0.98 4.89 -0.90
N THR A 89 -2.03 4.53 -0.19
CA THR A 89 -3.30 5.26 -0.25
C THR A 89 -3.25 6.60 0.48
N ASP A 90 -2.64 6.62 1.67
CA ASP A 90 -2.47 7.82 2.50
C ASP A 90 -1.04 7.92 3.06
N PRO A 91 -0.10 8.52 2.31
CA PRO A 91 1.27 8.70 2.80
C PRO A 91 1.38 9.58 4.05
N VAL A 92 0.50 10.58 4.19
CA VAL A 92 0.50 11.50 5.34
C VAL A 92 0.05 10.78 6.60
N GLY A 93 -1.07 10.07 6.54
CA GLY A 93 -1.58 9.27 7.67
C GLY A 93 -0.64 8.11 8.04
N ALA A 94 0.13 7.61 7.08
CA ALA A 94 1.18 6.60 7.31
C ALA A 94 2.51 7.20 7.81
N HIS A 95 2.61 8.53 7.99
CA HIS A 95 3.84 9.25 8.38
C HIS A 95 5.02 9.04 7.41
N LEU A 96 4.72 8.95 6.11
CA LEU A 96 5.69 8.77 5.02
C LEU A 96 5.85 10.05 4.18
N ASP A 97 5.57 11.21 4.76
CA ASP A 97 5.58 12.53 4.11
C ASP A 97 6.76 13.42 4.52
N ALA A 98 7.66 12.92 5.36
CA ALA A 98 8.82 13.65 5.84
C ALA A 98 10.05 12.73 5.95
N GLY A 99 11.24 13.33 5.95
CA GLY A 99 12.51 12.60 6.02
C GLY A 99 13.02 12.17 4.64
N ASN A 100 13.82 11.11 4.60
CA ASN A 100 14.46 10.63 3.38
C ASN A 100 13.57 9.63 2.60
N ILE A 101 12.31 10.02 2.38
CA ILE A 101 11.32 9.19 1.69
C ILE A 101 10.51 10.00 0.68
N THR A 102 10.17 9.40 -0.44
CA THR A 102 9.27 9.94 -1.46
C THR A 102 8.60 8.82 -2.24
N GLY A 103 7.60 9.13 -3.04
CA GLY A 103 6.96 8.10 -3.85
C GLY A 103 5.68 8.56 -4.55
N THR A 104 4.86 7.58 -4.93
CA THR A 104 3.58 7.80 -5.60
C THR A 104 2.44 7.25 -4.77
N SER A 105 1.40 8.07 -4.56
CA SER A 105 0.17 7.64 -3.90
C SER A 105 -0.84 7.08 -4.90
N ASP A 106 -1.73 6.22 -4.39
CA ASP A 106 -2.85 5.62 -5.12
C ASP A 106 -4.21 5.88 -4.44
N ALA A 107 -4.38 7.08 -3.90
CA ALA A 107 -5.63 7.47 -3.23
C ALA A 107 -6.87 7.17 -4.09
N LEU A 108 -7.87 6.53 -3.49
CA LEU A 108 -9.11 6.18 -4.18
C LEU A 108 -9.93 7.44 -4.52
N PRO A 109 -10.50 7.54 -5.73
CA PRO A 109 -11.39 8.62 -6.10
C PRO A 109 -12.80 8.41 -5.52
N VAL A 110 -12.93 8.39 -4.18
CA VAL A 110 -14.15 8.02 -3.44
C VAL A 110 -15.35 8.87 -3.89
N GLU A 111 -15.15 10.18 -4.07
CA GLU A 111 -16.20 11.08 -4.55
C GLU A 111 -16.73 10.63 -5.93
N GLY A 112 -15.85 10.33 -6.87
CA GLY A 112 -16.22 9.83 -8.19
C GLY A 112 -16.92 8.47 -8.13
N GLN A 113 -16.54 7.62 -7.19
CA GLN A 113 -17.19 6.32 -6.97
C GLN A 113 -18.59 6.50 -6.41
N LEU A 114 -18.82 7.39 -5.44
CA LEU A 114 -20.15 7.71 -4.90
C LEU A 114 -21.06 8.32 -5.98
N GLN A 115 -20.54 9.23 -6.81
CA GLN A 115 -21.27 9.79 -7.95
C GLN A 115 -21.68 8.70 -8.95
N LEU A 116 -20.78 7.78 -9.26
CA LEU A 116 -21.05 6.66 -10.17
C LEU A 116 -22.11 5.73 -9.59
N ILE A 117 -22.00 5.36 -8.30
CA ILE A 117 -22.99 4.52 -7.62
C ILE A 117 -24.37 5.19 -7.67
N ARG A 118 -24.46 6.49 -7.35
CA ARG A 118 -25.71 7.24 -7.42
C ARG A 118 -26.31 7.26 -8.82
N ALA A 119 -25.48 7.41 -9.86
CA ALA A 119 -25.94 7.40 -11.24
C ALA A 119 -26.48 6.03 -11.69
N LEU A 120 -25.85 4.94 -11.23
CA LEU A 120 -26.25 3.57 -11.58
C LEU A 120 -27.37 3.02 -10.70
N GLN A 121 -27.48 3.48 -9.46
CA GLN A 121 -28.44 3.04 -8.44
C GLN A 121 -29.12 4.26 -7.79
N PRO A 122 -30.02 4.95 -8.53
CA PRO A 122 -30.60 6.22 -8.07
C PRO A 122 -31.46 6.10 -6.81
N ASP A 123 -31.99 4.92 -6.54
CA ASP A 123 -32.88 4.63 -5.41
C ASP A 123 -32.15 3.96 -4.22
N ALA A 124 -30.85 3.76 -4.30
CA ALA A 124 -30.08 3.15 -3.21
C ALA A 124 -29.80 4.17 -2.09
N ASP A 125 -30.03 3.77 -0.84
CA ASP A 125 -29.79 4.60 0.35
C ASP A 125 -28.59 4.10 1.18
N THR A 126 -28.19 2.85 1.02
CA THR A 126 -27.14 2.23 1.82
C THR A 126 -26.10 1.55 0.92
N ILE A 127 -24.83 1.75 1.25
CA ILE A 127 -23.70 1.07 0.63
C ILE A 127 -23.06 0.19 1.70
N GLY A 128 -23.06 -1.14 1.47
CA GLY A 128 -22.32 -2.11 2.30
C GLY A 128 -20.88 -2.22 1.84
N ILE A 129 -19.93 -2.12 2.78
CA ILE A 129 -18.51 -2.26 2.49
C ILE A 129 -17.89 -3.24 3.49
N VAL A 130 -17.16 -4.25 2.97
CA VAL A 130 -16.33 -5.14 3.79
C VAL A 130 -14.88 -4.69 3.65
N TYR A 131 -14.17 -4.55 4.76
CA TYR A 131 -12.80 -4.08 4.76
C TYR A 131 -11.94 -4.79 5.81
N THR A 132 -10.62 -4.84 5.60
CA THR A 132 -9.65 -5.44 6.52
C THR A 132 -9.22 -4.44 7.58
N THR A 133 -9.47 -4.74 8.86
CA THR A 133 -9.20 -3.82 9.98
C THR A 133 -7.71 -3.69 10.32
N SER A 134 -6.88 -4.66 9.94
CA SER A 134 -5.42 -4.62 10.12
C SER A 134 -4.67 -3.84 9.05
N GLU A 135 -5.35 -3.39 7.98
CA GLU A 135 -4.76 -2.61 6.91
C GLU A 135 -5.11 -1.13 7.05
N ALA A 136 -4.10 -0.29 7.30
CA ALA A 136 -4.28 1.15 7.50
C ALA A 136 -4.92 1.84 6.29
N ASN A 137 -4.56 1.44 5.06
CA ASN A 137 -5.16 1.93 3.82
C ASN A 137 -6.65 1.59 3.72
N SER A 138 -7.08 0.39 4.15
CA SER A 138 -8.49 0.00 4.19
C SER A 138 -9.27 0.84 5.19
N VAL A 139 -8.75 1.01 6.41
CA VAL A 139 -9.35 1.84 7.46
C VAL A 139 -9.48 3.31 7.01
N TYR A 140 -8.44 3.87 6.41
CA TYR A 140 -8.47 5.22 5.85
C TYR A 140 -9.56 5.36 4.77
N SER A 141 -9.60 4.43 3.82
CA SER A 141 -10.60 4.47 2.74
C SER A 141 -12.03 4.47 3.28
N ILE A 142 -12.33 3.66 4.29
CA ILE A 142 -13.65 3.65 4.95
C ILE A 142 -13.97 5.00 5.57
N SER A 143 -13.03 5.63 6.27
CA SER A 143 -13.26 6.94 6.87
C SER A 143 -13.63 8.02 5.82
N VAL A 144 -13.01 7.98 4.64
CA VAL A 144 -13.34 8.89 3.52
C VAL A 144 -14.74 8.60 2.96
N TYR A 145 -15.13 7.31 2.84
CA TYR A 145 -16.50 6.97 2.44
C TYR A 145 -17.52 7.45 3.44
N GLU A 146 -17.31 7.26 4.74
CA GLU A 146 -18.21 7.72 5.81
C GLU A 146 -18.34 9.24 5.83
N GLU A 147 -17.24 9.97 5.59
CA GLU A 147 -17.24 11.43 5.52
C GLU A 147 -18.07 11.94 4.34
N LEU A 148 -17.88 11.38 3.15
CA LEU A 148 -18.47 11.92 1.91
C LEU A 148 -19.85 11.35 1.57
N ALA A 149 -20.21 10.17 2.07
CA ALA A 149 -21.42 9.44 1.64
C ALA A 149 -22.71 10.24 1.83
N THR A 150 -22.82 10.99 2.92
CA THR A 150 -24.04 11.77 3.23
C THR A 150 -24.32 12.86 2.21
N ASP A 151 -23.28 13.45 1.60
CA ASP A 151 -23.41 14.48 0.56
C ASP A 151 -24.02 13.91 -0.73
N TYR A 152 -23.88 12.59 -0.91
CA TYR A 152 -24.46 11.84 -2.02
C TYR A 152 -25.73 11.06 -1.65
N GLY A 153 -26.24 11.27 -0.43
CA GLY A 153 -27.47 10.65 0.07
C GLY A 153 -27.33 9.17 0.41
N PHE A 154 -26.12 8.73 0.78
CA PHE A 154 -25.86 7.36 1.22
C PHE A 154 -25.57 7.27 2.72
N THR A 155 -25.88 6.11 3.28
CA THR A 155 -25.38 5.64 4.55
C THR A 155 -24.37 4.52 4.27
N ILE A 156 -23.23 4.54 4.93
CA ILE A 156 -22.24 3.46 4.84
C ILE A 156 -22.52 2.43 5.94
N ASP A 157 -22.63 1.16 5.55
CA ASP A 157 -22.68 0.00 6.44
C ASP A 157 -21.36 -0.76 6.28
N ALA A 158 -20.38 -0.42 7.11
CA ALA A 158 -19.03 -0.94 7.02
C ALA A 158 -18.84 -2.11 7.98
N VAL A 159 -18.41 -3.26 7.45
CA VAL A 159 -18.11 -4.47 8.22
C VAL A 159 -16.60 -4.72 8.17
N GLY A 160 -15.94 -4.55 9.32
CA GLY A 160 -14.53 -4.85 9.49
C GLY A 160 -14.31 -6.35 9.67
N VAL A 161 -13.34 -6.90 8.94
CA VAL A 161 -12.89 -8.28 9.06
C VAL A 161 -11.42 -8.32 9.46
N THR A 162 -11.02 -9.37 10.18
CA THR A 162 -9.61 -9.64 10.47
C THR A 162 -9.11 -10.74 9.53
N SER A 163 -7.94 -10.55 8.92
CA SER A 163 -7.30 -11.63 8.19
C SER A 163 -6.73 -12.64 9.18
N GLN A 164 -7.32 -13.85 9.22
CA GLN A 164 -6.69 -14.99 9.88
C GLN A 164 -6.11 -15.86 8.76
N GLY A 165 -4.86 -15.60 8.41
CA GLY A 165 -4.17 -16.33 7.36
C GLY A 165 -3.48 -17.58 7.89
N ASP A 166 -3.82 -18.74 7.35
CA ASP A 166 -2.99 -19.93 7.39
C ASP A 166 -2.41 -20.11 5.96
N GLY A 167 -1.41 -19.32 5.65
CA GLY A 167 -0.43 -19.50 4.57
C GLY A 167 -0.84 -19.23 3.12
N ASP A 168 -1.99 -19.63 2.60
CA ASP A 168 -2.27 -19.56 1.15
C ASP A 168 -3.57 -18.85 0.74
N VAL A 169 -4.50 -18.64 1.65
CA VAL A 169 -5.73 -17.85 1.39
C VAL A 169 -6.11 -17.15 2.67
N PRO A 170 -6.21 -15.82 2.69
CA PRO A 170 -6.76 -15.13 3.84
C PRO A 170 -8.15 -15.64 4.16
N SER A 171 -8.35 -16.23 5.34
CA SER A 171 -9.69 -16.49 5.85
C SER A 171 -10.16 -15.25 6.59
N TYR A 172 -11.34 -14.74 6.24
CA TYR A 172 -11.93 -13.56 6.88
C TYR A 172 -13.05 -14.04 7.80
N ASP A 173 -12.89 -13.75 9.10
CA ASP A 173 -13.96 -13.90 10.09
C ASP A 173 -14.70 -12.55 10.22
N VAL A 174 -16.03 -12.59 10.04
CA VAL A 174 -16.93 -11.43 10.13
C VAL A 174 -17.41 -11.28 11.57
#